data_dc29bfa98d8820f004c18c74d504cbe2
#
_entry.id   dc29bfa98d8820f004c18c74d504cbe2
#
_cell.length_a   1.000
_cell.length_b   1.000
_cell.length_c   1.000
_cell.angle_alpha   90.00
_cell.angle_beta   90.00
_cell.angle_gamma   90.00
#
_symmetry.space_group_name_H-M   'P 1'
#
loop_
_entity.id
_entity.type
_entity.pdbx_description
1 polymer ?
#
loop_
_entity_poly.entity_id
_entity_poly.type
_entity_poly.pdbx_seq_one_letter_code
_entity_poly.pdbx_strand_id
1 'polypeptide(L)'
;ARSVMPEQVSRADAIYNISHGAMVLKALELGDEKLLRSAMQDRLHQNYRKKLIPDYEKIEALVRTTGAAFCLSGAGPTLLVMTRNPRLSGILREKLPRITERSWEILPLHVEFQGAKQIDN
;
A
#
# COMPACT_ATOMS: atom_id res chain seq x y z
N ALA A 1 7.26 14.74 5.46
CA ALA A 1 5.97 14.05 5.30
C ALA A 1 4.84 14.64 6.16
N ARG A 2 5.14 15.17 7.37
CA ARG A 2 4.10 15.82 8.22
C ARG A 2 3.67 17.19 7.69
N SER A 3 4.56 17.95 7.06
CA SER A 3 4.28 19.29 6.55
C SER A 3 3.24 19.37 5.44
N VAL A 4 2.95 18.26 4.77
CA VAL A 4 1.94 18.19 3.70
C VAL A 4 0.56 17.76 4.21
N MET A 5 0.45 17.46 5.50
CA MET A 5 -0.81 16.97 6.09
C MET A 5 -1.71 18.15 6.44
N PRO A 6 -3.03 18.07 6.19
CA PRO A 6 -3.97 19.08 6.66
C PRO A 6 -4.09 19.02 8.18
N GLU A 7 -4.28 20.18 8.81
CA GLU A 7 -4.54 20.25 10.26
C GLU A 7 -5.95 19.76 10.63
N GLN A 8 -6.87 19.83 9.69
CA GLN A 8 -8.26 19.42 9.86
C GLN A 8 -8.70 18.51 8.72
N VAL A 9 -9.59 17.60 9.03
CA VAL A 9 -10.21 16.69 8.05
C VAL A 9 -11.74 16.82 8.12
N SER A 10 -12.41 16.58 7.00
CA SER A 10 -13.87 16.58 6.99
C SER A 10 -14.42 15.38 7.76
N ARG A 11 -15.63 15.54 8.36
CA ARG A 11 -16.33 14.42 8.97
C ARG A 11 -16.55 13.26 7.97
N ALA A 12 -16.85 13.58 6.73
CA ALA A 12 -17.05 12.59 5.68
C ALA A 12 -15.78 11.75 5.42
N ASP A 13 -14.62 12.39 5.36
CA ASP A 13 -13.34 11.70 5.16
C ASP A 13 -12.93 10.89 6.39
N ALA A 14 -13.22 11.38 7.59
CA ALA A 14 -12.99 10.62 8.82
C ALA A 14 -13.84 9.34 8.86
N ILE A 15 -15.14 9.45 8.56
CA ILE A 15 -16.05 8.28 8.48
C ILE A 15 -15.59 7.31 7.38
N TYR A 16 -15.20 7.82 6.22
CA TYR A 16 -14.67 7.02 5.13
C TYR A 16 -13.49 6.16 5.60
N ASN A 17 -12.50 6.77 6.22
CA ASN A 17 -11.31 6.04 6.68
C ASN A 17 -11.61 5.03 7.80
N ILE A 18 -12.47 5.36 8.74
CA ILE A 18 -12.86 4.43 9.81
C ILE A 18 -13.55 3.20 9.22
N SER A 19 -14.50 3.38 8.30
CA SER A 19 -15.20 2.28 7.65
C SER A 19 -14.26 1.43 6.78
N HIS A 20 -13.34 2.05 6.04
CA HIS A 20 -12.36 1.36 5.22
C HIS A 20 -11.35 0.58 6.07
N GLY A 21 -10.96 1.08 7.23
CA GLY A 21 -10.13 0.35 8.18
C GLY A 21 -10.78 -0.96 8.63
N ALA A 22 -12.07 -0.93 8.97
CA ALA A 22 -12.84 -2.13 9.31
C ALA A 22 -12.95 -3.11 8.12
N MET A 23 -13.14 -2.59 6.91
CA MET A 23 -13.18 -3.40 5.69
C MET A 23 -11.82 -4.08 5.39
N VAL A 24 -10.70 -3.41 5.65
CA VAL A 24 -9.35 -4.01 5.52
C VAL A 24 -9.23 -5.24 6.42
N LEU A 25 -9.59 -5.11 7.70
CA LEU A 25 -9.54 -6.23 8.64
C LEU A 25 -10.41 -7.40 8.14
N LYS A 26 -11.62 -7.11 7.68
CA LYS A 26 -12.51 -8.14 7.15
C LYS A 26 -11.99 -8.79 5.87
N ALA A 27 -11.41 -8.00 4.98
CA ALA A 27 -10.80 -8.51 3.75
C ALA A 27 -9.62 -9.45 4.02
N LEU A 28 -8.77 -9.11 5.01
CA LEU A 28 -7.65 -9.96 5.42
C LEU A 28 -8.15 -11.26 6.07
N GLU A 29 -9.15 -11.19 6.93
CA GLU A 29 -9.77 -12.37 7.56
C GLU A 29 -10.35 -13.35 6.52
N LEU A 30 -11.04 -12.83 5.52
CA LEU A 30 -11.66 -13.62 4.46
C LEU A 30 -10.67 -14.04 3.36
N GLY A 31 -9.48 -13.42 3.30
CA GLY A 31 -8.57 -13.56 2.18
C GLY A 31 -9.15 -13.02 0.87
N ASP A 32 -10.03 -12.04 0.95
CA ASP A 32 -10.68 -11.41 -0.20
C ASP A 32 -9.82 -10.29 -0.78
N GLU A 33 -9.06 -10.59 -1.81
CA GLU A 33 -8.15 -9.65 -2.47
C GLU A 33 -8.90 -8.51 -3.18
N LYS A 34 -10.10 -8.77 -3.68
CA LYS A 34 -10.92 -7.75 -4.33
C LYS A 34 -11.44 -6.73 -3.29
N LEU A 35 -11.95 -7.22 -2.17
CA LEU A 35 -12.38 -6.37 -1.06
C LEU A 35 -11.20 -5.59 -0.49
N LEU A 36 -10.04 -6.25 -0.29
CA LEU A 36 -8.83 -5.60 0.21
C LEU A 36 -8.40 -4.43 -0.68
N ARG A 37 -8.39 -4.63 -2.00
CA ARG A 37 -8.05 -3.59 -2.97
C ARG A 37 -8.98 -2.37 -2.85
N SER A 38 -10.27 -2.60 -2.66
CA SER A 38 -11.24 -1.52 -2.45
C SER A 38 -11.07 -0.83 -1.11
N ALA A 39 -10.76 -1.62 -0.06
CA ALA A 39 -10.66 -1.13 1.31
C ALA A 39 -9.36 -0.35 1.59
N MET A 40 -8.28 -0.63 0.87
CA MET A 40 -7.00 0.06 1.06
C MET A 40 -6.95 1.47 0.45
N GLN A 41 -8.10 2.10 0.30
CA GLN A 41 -8.22 3.50 -0.08
C GLN A 41 -8.21 4.39 1.16
N ASP A 42 -7.55 5.53 1.05
CA ASP A 42 -7.41 6.49 2.15
C ASP A 42 -7.70 7.91 1.69
N ARG A 43 -8.34 8.68 2.56
CA ARG A 43 -8.63 10.10 2.33
C ARG A 43 -7.93 11.03 3.32
N LEU A 44 -7.23 10.48 4.33
CA LEU A 44 -6.61 11.26 5.37
C LEU A 44 -5.15 11.59 5.12
N HIS A 45 -4.39 10.68 4.48
CA HIS A 45 -2.96 10.92 4.33
C HIS A 45 -2.36 10.57 2.96
N GLN A 46 -2.80 9.48 2.30
CA GLN A 46 -2.14 9.01 1.08
C GLN A 46 -2.18 10.07 -0.04
N ASN A 47 -3.32 10.72 -0.24
CA ASN A 47 -3.49 11.75 -1.28
C ASN A 47 -2.55 12.94 -1.14
N TYR A 48 -2.12 13.24 0.07
CA TYR A 48 -1.18 14.33 0.34
C TYR A 48 0.27 13.86 0.20
N ARG A 49 0.58 12.68 0.74
CA ARG A 49 1.94 12.14 0.79
C ARG A 49 2.43 11.57 -0.54
N LYS A 50 1.55 11.02 -1.37
CA LYS A 50 1.92 10.45 -2.68
C LYS A 50 2.63 11.46 -3.58
N LYS A 51 2.32 12.74 -3.44
CA LYS A 51 2.96 13.84 -4.19
C LYS A 51 4.45 14.00 -3.86
N LEU A 52 4.90 13.49 -2.72
CA LEU A 52 6.30 13.52 -2.29
C LEU A 52 7.10 12.30 -2.79
N ILE A 53 6.44 11.33 -3.40
CA ILE A 53 7.05 10.07 -3.82
C ILE A 53 7.16 10.09 -5.34
N PRO A 54 8.39 10.18 -5.87
CA PRO A 54 8.61 10.07 -7.30
C PRO A 54 8.05 8.74 -7.83
N ASP A 55 7.54 8.77 -9.06
CA ASP A 55 6.98 7.61 -9.75
C ASP A 55 5.73 6.96 -9.12
N TYR A 56 5.20 7.49 -8.01
CA TYR A 56 4.06 6.89 -7.30
C TYR A 56 2.91 6.53 -8.25
N GLU A 57 2.47 7.47 -9.09
CA GLU A 57 1.33 7.27 -9.99
C GLU A 57 1.61 6.24 -11.08
N LYS A 58 2.85 6.18 -11.58
CA LYS A 58 3.28 5.16 -12.54
C LYS A 58 3.26 3.77 -11.92
N ILE A 59 3.75 3.64 -10.68
CA ILE A 59 3.75 2.38 -9.93
C ILE A 59 2.32 1.96 -9.59
N GLU A 60 1.50 2.88 -9.08
CA GLU A 60 0.09 2.61 -8.78
C GLU A 60 -0.65 2.12 -10.01
N ALA A 61 -0.49 2.80 -11.16
CA ALA A 61 -1.12 2.39 -12.41
C ALA A 61 -0.70 0.98 -12.84
N LEU A 62 0.59 0.66 -12.75
CA LEU A 62 1.09 -0.68 -13.04
C LEU A 62 0.48 -1.74 -12.09
N VAL A 63 0.50 -1.49 -10.79
CA VAL A 63 -0.03 -2.44 -9.80
C VAL A 63 -1.53 -2.66 -10.00
N ARG A 64 -2.30 -1.63 -10.33
CA ARG A 64 -3.73 -1.76 -10.64
C ARG A 64 -4.02 -2.73 -11.78
N THR A 65 -3.16 -2.80 -12.80
CA THR A 65 -3.33 -3.77 -13.90
C THR A 65 -3.19 -5.22 -13.46
N THR A 66 -2.52 -5.47 -12.34
CA THR A 66 -2.31 -6.81 -11.81
C THR A 66 -3.43 -7.32 -10.90
N GLY A 67 -4.33 -6.43 -10.50
CA GLY A 67 -5.39 -6.73 -9.54
C GLY A 67 -4.96 -6.77 -8.08
N ALA A 68 -3.69 -6.51 -7.77
CA ALA A 68 -3.18 -6.46 -6.40
C ALA A 68 -3.71 -5.25 -5.61
N ALA A 69 -3.75 -5.36 -4.30
CA ALA A 69 -4.01 -4.25 -3.41
C ALA A 69 -2.74 -3.41 -3.21
N PHE A 70 -2.90 -2.09 -3.12
CA PHE A 70 -1.78 -1.15 -3.10
C PHE A 70 -2.06 -0.01 -2.14
N CYS A 71 -1.06 0.36 -1.36
CA CYS A 71 -1.11 1.56 -0.54
C CYS A 71 0.29 2.09 -0.21
N LEU A 72 0.31 3.29 0.34
CA LEU A 72 1.49 3.86 0.97
C LEU A 72 1.71 3.18 2.33
N SER A 73 2.92 2.70 2.59
CA SER A 73 3.28 2.14 3.89
C SER A 73 3.67 3.25 4.87
N GLY A 74 2.79 3.52 5.83
CA GLY A 74 3.02 4.56 6.83
C GLY A 74 3.22 5.96 6.23
N ALA A 75 4.33 6.60 6.55
CA ALA A 75 4.67 7.92 6.02
C ALA A 75 5.29 7.90 4.62
N GLY A 76 5.66 6.74 4.11
CA GLY A 76 6.44 6.58 2.89
C GLY A 76 7.95 6.81 3.13
N PRO A 77 8.79 6.69 2.10
CA PRO A 77 8.44 6.45 0.70
C PRO A 77 8.08 4.98 0.35
N THR A 78 8.12 4.08 1.31
CA THR A 78 7.81 2.66 1.07
C THR A 78 6.36 2.48 0.60
N LEU A 79 6.19 1.66 -0.44
CA LEU A 79 4.90 1.27 -0.98
C LEU A 79 4.62 -0.18 -0.65
N LEU A 80 3.40 -0.49 -0.27
CA LEU A 80 2.96 -1.84 0.05
C LEU A 80 2.06 -2.38 -1.06
N VAL A 81 2.41 -3.56 -1.54
CA VAL A 81 1.61 -4.32 -2.50
C VAL A 81 1.23 -5.65 -1.86
N MET A 82 -0.05 -5.95 -1.78
CA MET A 82 -0.55 -7.21 -1.23
C MET A 82 -1.26 -8.01 -2.32
N THR A 83 -0.85 -9.27 -2.48
CA THR A 83 -1.39 -10.15 -3.52
C THR A 83 -1.21 -11.61 -3.15
N ARG A 84 -2.03 -12.47 -3.72
CA ARG A 84 -1.86 -13.93 -3.72
C ARG A 84 -1.06 -14.44 -4.92
N ASN A 85 -0.74 -13.58 -5.87
CA ASN A 85 0.01 -13.98 -7.06
C ASN A 85 1.52 -14.08 -6.74
N PRO A 86 2.11 -15.27 -6.67
CA PRO A 86 3.52 -15.45 -6.32
C PRO A 86 4.48 -14.91 -7.41
N ARG A 87 3.98 -14.64 -8.61
CA ARG A 87 4.78 -14.13 -9.73
C ARG A 87 4.88 -12.61 -9.74
N LEU A 88 4.10 -11.91 -8.90
CA LEU A 88 4.01 -10.45 -8.98
C LEU A 88 5.35 -9.75 -8.75
N SER A 89 6.16 -10.23 -7.80
CA SER A 89 7.48 -9.63 -7.55
C SER A 89 8.40 -9.69 -8.78
N GLY A 90 8.35 -10.79 -9.53
CA GLY A 90 9.08 -10.92 -10.80
C GLY A 90 8.57 -9.96 -11.87
N ILE A 91 7.25 -9.83 -12.00
CA ILE A 91 6.61 -8.90 -12.95
C ILE A 91 7.02 -7.45 -12.63
N LEU A 92 7.01 -7.08 -11.35
CA LEU A 92 7.40 -5.73 -10.93
C LEU A 92 8.89 -5.46 -11.18
N ARG A 93 9.77 -6.43 -10.88
CA ARG A 93 11.22 -6.30 -11.16
C ARG A 93 11.51 -6.09 -12.64
N GLU A 94 10.74 -6.73 -13.52
CA GLU A 94 10.90 -6.57 -14.96
C GLU A 94 10.36 -5.22 -15.46
N LYS A 95 9.19 -4.81 -14.96
CA LYS A 95 8.45 -3.68 -15.53
C LYS A 95 8.83 -2.32 -14.91
N LEU A 96 9.10 -2.27 -13.60
CA LEU A 96 9.39 -0.99 -12.94
C LEU A 96 10.56 -0.22 -13.56
N PRO A 97 11.72 -0.83 -13.86
CA PRO A 97 12.84 -0.09 -14.47
C PRO A 97 12.52 0.55 -15.82
N ARG A 98 11.45 0.09 -16.49
CA ARG A 98 11.03 0.62 -17.80
C ARG A 98 10.12 1.84 -17.69
N ILE A 99 9.49 2.06 -16.53
CA ILE A 99 8.48 3.11 -16.34
C ILE A 99 8.85 4.13 -15.28
N THR A 100 9.79 3.80 -14.39
CA THR A 100 10.21 4.68 -13.30
C THR A 100 11.49 5.43 -13.65
N GLU A 101 11.64 6.64 -13.09
CA GLU A 101 12.84 7.45 -13.23
C GLU A 101 13.88 7.10 -12.17
N ARG A 102 13.43 6.54 -11.05
CA ARG A 102 14.29 6.12 -9.94
C ARG A 102 14.36 4.61 -9.83
N SER A 103 15.44 4.14 -9.26
CA SER A 103 15.57 2.72 -8.89
C SER A 103 14.69 2.39 -7.71
N TRP A 104 13.93 1.30 -7.82
CA TRP A 104 13.05 0.77 -6.79
C TRP A 104 13.48 -0.63 -6.38
N GLU A 105 13.71 -0.81 -5.10
CA GLU A 105 13.96 -2.13 -4.53
C GLU A 105 12.64 -2.84 -4.27
N ILE A 106 12.57 -4.12 -4.62
CA ILE A 106 11.40 -4.97 -4.38
C ILE A 106 11.77 -6.03 -3.37
N LEU A 107 11.10 -5.96 -2.22
CA LEU A 107 11.26 -6.90 -1.11
C LEU A 107 10.05 -7.82 -1.05
N PRO A 108 10.13 -9.07 -1.56
CA PRO A 108 9.09 -10.06 -1.34
C PRO A 108 9.08 -10.47 0.13
N LEU A 109 7.93 -10.29 0.78
CA LEU A 109 7.74 -10.63 2.18
C LEU A 109 6.57 -11.60 2.33
N HIS A 110 6.59 -12.35 3.41
CA HIS A 110 5.50 -13.22 3.83
C HIS A 110 4.96 -12.77 5.19
N VAL A 111 3.69 -13.07 5.45
CA VAL A 111 3.08 -12.81 6.76
C VAL A 111 3.76 -13.70 7.80
N GLU A 112 4.22 -13.09 8.90
CA GLU A 112 4.78 -13.82 10.03
C GLU A 112 3.65 -14.22 11.00
N PHE A 113 3.48 -15.53 11.19
CA PHE A 113 2.40 -16.09 12.01
C PHE A 113 2.78 -16.28 13.49
N GLN A 114 4.04 -16.15 13.82
CA GLN A 114 4.52 -16.32 15.21
C GLN A 114 4.64 -14.99 15.95
N GLY A 115 4.48 -13.87 15.25
CA GLY A 115 4.63 -12.53 15.82
C GLY A 115 6.07 -12.14 16.13
N ALA A 116 6.23 -11.08 16.89
CA ALA A 116 7.54 -10.57 17.30
C ALA A 116 8.20 -11.54 18.29
N LYS A 117 9.50 -11.79 18.10
CA LYS A 117 10.32 -12.62 18.98
C LYS A 117 11.49 -11.81 19.51
N GLN A 118 11.80 -11.98 20.78
CA GLN A 118 13.05 -11.49 21.33
C GLN A 118 14.18 -12.45 20.90
N ILE A 119 15.23 -11.90 20.35
CA ILE A 119 16.45 -12.63 20.03
C ILE A 119 17.43 -12.34 21.15
N ASP A 120 17.70 -13.34 21.98
CA ASP A 120 18.75 -13.26 22.99
C ASP A 120 20.10 -13.39 22.27
N ASN A 121 20.95 -12.38 22.47
CA ASN A 121 22.32 -12.39 21.94
C ASN A 121 23.26 -13.16 22.85
#